data_05a0fa635ae1382c3b55a3b437bde5d7
#
_entry.id   05a0fa635ae1382c3b55a3b437bde5d7
#
_cell.length_a   1.000
_cell.length_b   1.000
_cell.length_c   1.000
_cell.angle_alpha   90.00
_cell.angle_beta   90.00
_cell.angle_gamma   90.00
#
_symmetry.space_group_name_H-M   'P 1'
#
loop_
_entity.id
_entity.type
_entity.pdbx_description
1 polymer ?
#
loop_
_entity_poly.entity_id
_entity_poly.type
_entity_poly.pdbx_seq_one_letter_code
_entity_poly.pdbx_strand_id
1 'polypeptide(L)'
;MRFSVLTAAGLIGAAVAAPAPAPVALNFDDVIVVGEDGTHQVMKSAEYDALQARAALAPAPAIKSLEGVSRRGCEESTEVQVLTDDQFLNWDVAISPVLSSIGGSATVSVANGYSIANSVSVTSGVTATIESVLGVSLSVSYSETWTTTETQTLGFTVPDGQYGLVVSQPNVRRVTGNILSGCTNSPSKTEFTSDTYTSQSYGNLAWVKGVIRLCNSTTYPVPYCIGNGEHR
;
A
#
# COMPACT_ATOMS: atom_id res chain seq x y z
N MET A 1 -4.47 -61.56 -43.62
CA MET A 1 -4.23 -60.22 -43.11
C MET A 1 -5.31 -59.89 -42.08
N ARG A 2 -4.96 -59.87 -40.80
CA ARG A 2 -5.90 -59.52 -39.69
C ARG A 2 -5.52 -58.16 -39.19
N PHE A 3 -6.41 -57.19 -39.30
CA PHE A 3 -6.25 -55.85 -38.73
C PHE A 3 -6.85 -55.86 -37.34
N SER A 4 -5.99 -55.61 -36.31
CA SER A 4 -6.41 -55.38 -34.95
C SER A 4 -6.67 -53.87 -34.77
N VAL A 5 -7.90 -53.50 -34.42
CA VAL A 5 -8.29 -52.17 -34.06
C VAL A 5 -8.04 -51.99 -32.55
N LEU A 6 -7.07 -51.14 -32.21
CA LEU A 6 -6.85 -50.70 -30.81
C LEU A 6 -7.82 -49.55 -30.51
N THR A 7 -8.77 -49.79 -29.61
CA THR A 7 -9.66 -48.79 -29.05
C THR A 7 -8.95 -48.11 -27.87
N ALA A 8 -8.53 -46.86 -28.03
CA ALA A 8 -8.02 -46.03 -26.92
C ALA A 8 -9.21 -45.46 -26.14
N ALA A 9 -9.42 -45.92 -24.91
CA ALA A 9 -10.38 -45.35 -23.98
C ALA A 9 -9.74 -44.09 -23.34
N GLY A 10 -10.20 -42.90 -23.74
CA GLY A 10 -9.82 -41.66 -23.14
C GLY A 10 -10.51 -41.50 -21.79
N LEU A 11 -9.73 -41.44 -20.70
CA LEU A 11 -10.20 -41.03 -19.35
C LEU A 11 -10.44 -39.51 -19.35
N ILE A 12 -11.69 -39.09 -19.39
CA ILE A 12 -12.08 -37.70 -19.15
C ILE A 12 -12.03 -37.50 -17.64
N GLY A 13 -10.93 -36.95 -17.15
CA GLY A 13 -10.82 -36.46 -15.76
C GLY A 13 -11.73 -35.25 -15.55
N ALA A 14 -12.81 -35.43 -14.82
CA ALA A 14 -13.62 -34.31 -14.33
C ALA A 14 -12.77 -33.48 -13.36
N ALA A 15 -12.34 -32.30 -13.76
CA ALA A 15 -11.74 -31.32 -12.86
C ALA A 15 -12.85 -30.84 -11.90
N VAL A 16 -12.79 -31.27 -10.65
CA VAL A 16 -13.64 -30.73 -9.60
C VAL A 16 -13.13 -29.32 -9.30
N ALA A 17 -13.85 -28.31 -9.75
CA ALA A 17 -13.58 -26.93 -9.37
C ALA A 17 -13.73 -26.82 -7.84
N ALA A 18 -12.66 -26.39 -7.16
CA ALA A 18 -12.76 -26.07 -5.75
C ALA A 18 -13.81 -24.97 -5.55
N PRO A 19 -14.68 -25.08 -4.54
CA PRO A 19 -15.67 -24.05 -4.26
C PRO A 19 -14.95 -22.72 -4.00
N ALA A 20 -15.41 -21.66 -4.65
CA ALA A 20 -14.91 -20.32 -4.38
C ALA A 20 -15.15 -20.00 -2.88
N PRO A 21 -14.19 -19.37 -2.18
CA PRO A 21 -14.37 -19.00 -0.79
C PRO A 21 -15.62 -18.10 -0.67
N ALA A 22 -16.45 -18.41 0.32
CA ALA A 22 -17.67 -17.64 0.57
C ALA A 22 -17.28 -16.18 0.91
N PRO A 23 -18.02 -15.18 0.41
CA PRO A 23 -17.76 -13.79 0.73
C PRO A 23 -17.88 -13.56 2.25
N VAL A 24 -16.85 -12.94 2.84
CA VAL A 24 -16.84 -12.56 4.26
C VAL A 24 -17.63 -11.26 4.37
N ALA A 25 -18.80 -11.30 5.03
CA ALA A 25 -19.54 -10.10 5.34
C ALA A 25 -18.89 -9.38 6.52
N LEU A 26 -18.30 -8.21 6.25
CA LEU A 26 -17.65 -7.35 7.24
C LEU A 26 -18.64 -6.30 7.75
N ASN A 27 -18.61 -6.02 9.05
CA ASN A 27 -19.39 -4.96 9.67
C ASN A 27 -18.67 -3.60 9.46
N PHE A 28 -19.38 -2.50 9.71
CA PHE A 28 -18.84 -1.15 9.53
C PHE A 28 -17.63 -0.84 10.44
N ASP A 29 -17.51 -1.54 11.58
CA ASP A 29 -16.46 -1.39 12.58
C ASP A 29 -15.34 -2.45 12.46
N ASP A 30 -15.37 -3.30 11.45
CA ASP A 30 -14.33 -4.28 11.20
C ASP A 30 -13.18 -3.66 10.40
N VAL A 31 -11.96 -4.04 10.77
CA VAL A 31 -10.71 -3.65 10.15
C VAL A 31 -9.94 -4.91 9.77
N ILE A 32 -9.45 -4.96 8.55
CA ILE A 32 -8.59 -6.05 8.09
C ILE A 32 -7.15 -5.57 8.19
N VAL A 33 -6.39 -6.22 9.07
CA VAL A 33 -4.94 -5.98 9.22
C VAL A 33 -4.19 -7.10 8.53
N VAL A 34 -3.29 -6.75 7.64
CA VAL A 34 -2.48 -7.71 6.88
C VAL A 34 -1.07 -7.74 7.46
N GLY A 35 -0.65 -8.92 7.94
CA GLY A 35 0.67 -9.15 8.55
C GLY A 35 1.80 -9.25 7.53
N GLU A 36 3.05 -9.22 8.01
CA GLU A 36 4.25 -9.33 7.17
C GLU A 36 4.42 -10.72 6.53
N ASP A 37 3.89 -11.73 7.18
CA ASP A 37 3.90 -13.15 6.77
C ASP A 37 2.77 -13.51 5.78
N GLY A 38 1.98 -12.52 5.32
CA GLY A 38 0.82 -12.75 4.46
C GLY A 38 -0.43 -13.19 5.20
N THR A 39 -0.38 -13.35 6.53
CA THR A 39 -1.58 -13.58 7.33
C THR A 39 -2.45 -12.34 7.39
N HIS A 40 -3.73 -12.55 7.52
CA HIS A 40 -4.69 -11.45 7.71
C HIS A 40 -5.54 -11.72 8.96
N GLN A 41 -5.85 -10.66 9.67
CA GLN A 41 -6.68 -10.70 10.86
C GLN A 41 -7.79 -9.66 10.75
N VAL A 42 -9.01 -10.07 11.01
CA VAL A 42 -10.15 -9.15 11.15
C VAL A 42 -10.27 -8.81 12.62
N MET A 43 -10.27 -7.52 12.95
CA MET A 43 -10.44 -7.01 14.31
C MET A 43 -11.36 -5.80 14.32
N LYS A 44 -11.80 -5.38 15.49
CA LYS A 44 -12.61 -4.17 15.63
C LYS A 44 -11.74 -2.91 15.50
N SER A 45 -12.29 -1.86 14.91
CA SER A 45 -11.62 -0.57 14.72
C SER A 45 -11.04 -0.03 16.03
N ALA A 46 -11.82 -0.07 17.13
CA ALA A 46 -11.36 0.39 18.45
C ALA A 46 -10.16 -0.41 19.00
N GLU A 47 -10.10 -1.72 18.73
CA GLU A 47 -8.98 -2.58 19.12
C GLU A 47 -7.72 -2.23 18.32
N TYR A 48 -7.88 -2.04 17.01
CA TYR A 48 -6.80 -1.61 16.13
C TYR A 48 -6.24 -0.24 16.53
N ASP A 49 -7.10 0.75 16.79
CA ASP A 49 -6.69 2.09 17.20
C ASP A 49 -5.93 2.07 18.55
N ALA A 50 -6.32 1.18 19.47
CA ALA A 50 -5.60 0.97 20.73
C ALA A 50 -4.21 0.33 20.52
N LEU A 51 -4.05 -0.58 19.55
CA LEU A 51 -2.74 -1.15 19.18
C LEU A 51 -1.82 -0.10 18.58
N GLN A 52 -2.34 0.76 17.70
CA GLN A 52 -1.58 1.85 17.09
C GLN A 52 -1.11 2.88 18.14
N ALA A 53 -1.96 3.25 19.09
CA ALA A 53 -1.59 4.15 20.16
C ALA A 53 -0.46 3.60 21.05
N ARG A 54 -0.41 2.27 21.24
CA ARG A 54 0.70 1.60 21.96
C ARG A 54 1.99 1.56 21.14
N ALA A 55 1.90 1.33 19.85
CA ALA A 55 3.05 1.29 18.95
C ALA A 55 3.73 2.66 18.82
N ALA A 56 2.95 3.76 18.81
CA ALA A 56 3.46 5.13 18.76
C ALA A 56 4.27 5.54 20.00
N LEU A 57 4.16 4.81 21.12
CA LEU A 57 4.93 5.04 22.35
C LEU A 57 6.28 4.29 22.37
N ALA A 58 6.56 3.45 21.37
CA ALA A 58 7.83 2.74 21.28
C ALA A 58 8.95 3.67 20.75
N PRO A 59 10.18 3.62 21.34
CA PRO A 59 11.28 4.46 20.88
C PRO A 59 11.69 4.05 19.45
N ALA A 60 11.90 5.05 18.58
CA ALA A 60 12.39 4.84 17.23
C ALA A 60 13.78 4.16 17.22
N PRO A 61 14.06 3.24 16.28
CA PRO A 61 15.36 2.62 16.17
C PRO A 61 16.44 3.65 15.85
N ALA A 62 17.59 3.55 16.54
CA ALA A 62 18.70 4.47 16.36
C ALA A 62 19.31 4.32 14.95
N ILE A 63 19.42 5.44 14.24
CA ILE A 63 20.02 5.53 12.91
C ILE A 63 21.54 5.36 13.06
N LYS A 64 22.14 4.38 12.36
CA LYS A 64 23.58 4.24 12.26
C LYS A 64 24.11 5.26 11.25
N SER A 65 24.89 6.24 11.73
CA SER A 65 25.65 7.15 10.87
C SER A 65 26.75 6.38 10.14
N LEU A 66 26.85 6.56 8.83
CA LEU A 66 27.97 6.08 8.03
C LEU A 66 29.14 7.10 8.18
N GLU A 67 30.14 6.77 8.98
CA GLU A 67 31.39 7.50 9.07
C GLU A 67 32.37 6.98 8.03
N GLY A 68 32.99 7.88 7.27
CA GLY A 68 34.19 7.59 6.48
C GLY A 68 34.27 8.29 5.14
N VAL A 69 34.59 9.60 5.12
CA VAL A 69 35.01 10.27 3.89
C VAL A 69 36.43 10.82 4.01
N SER A 70 37.34 10.27 3.22
CA SER A 70 38.69 10.72 3.04
C SER A 70 38.74 11.87 2.02
N ARG A 71 39.36 13.00 2.37
CA ARG A 71 39.57 14.15 1.49
C ARG A 71 40.49 13.80 0.32
N ARG A 72 39.95 13.81 -0.89
CA ARG A 72 40.71 13.86 -2.14
C ARG A 72 40.13 14.95 -3.01
N GLY A 73 40.99 15.54 -3.93
CA GLY A 73 40.65 16.68 -4.75
C GLY A 73 39.31 16.58 -5.49
N CYS A 74 38.87 17.70 -6.08
CA CYS A 74 37.52 17.81 -6.68
C CYS A 74 37.27 16.71 -7.72
N GLU A 75 36.77 15.57 -7.24
CA GLU A 75 36.21 14.51 -8.03
C GLU A 75 34.68 14.64 -7.92
N GLU A 76 33.99 14.70 -9.04
CA GLU A 76 32.55 14.80 -9.06
C GLU A 76 31.98 13.47 -8.52
N SER A 77 31.21 13.55 -7.45
CA SER A 77 30.52 12.43 -6.85
C SER A 77 29.03 12.73 -6.68
N THR A 78 28.24 11.68 -6.60
CA THR A 78 26.83 11.76 -6.20
C THR A 78 26.64 10.85 -5.00
N GLU A 79 26.27 11.43 -3.88
CA GLU A 79 26.11 10.72 -2.60
C GLU A 79 24.69 10.91 -2.07
N VAL A 80 24.13 9.84 -1.50
CA VAL A 80 22.82 9.86 -0.82
C VAL A 80 23.04 9.92 0.69
N GLN A 81 22.55 10.98 1.30
CA GLN A 81 22.52 11.14 2.74
C GLN A 81 21.09 10.90 3.25
N VAL A 82 20.86 9.78 3.90
CA VAL A 82 19.58 9.49 4.55
C VAL A 82 19.49 10.24 5.88
N LEU A 83 18.42 11.00 6.07
CA LEU A 83 18.12 11.72 7.31
C LEU A 83 17.11 10.96 8.18
N THR A 84 16.03 10.45 7.57
CA THR A 84 15.02 9.63 8.24
C THR A 84 14.67 8.42 7.40
N ASP A 85 14.27 7.33 8.05
CA ASP A 85 13.74 6.11 7.44
C ASP A 85 12.65 5.59 8.38
N ASP A 86 11.41 5.98 8.11
CA ASP A 86 10.27 5.74 8.96
C ASP A 86 9.22 4.88 8.26
N GLN A 87 8.53 4.05 9.04
CA GLN A 87 7.38 3.29 8.57
C GLN A 87 6.14 3.69 9.36
N PHE A 88 5.07 4.01 8.65
CA PHE A 88 3.80 4.41 9.27
C PHE A 88 2.63 4.13 8.32
N LEU A 89 1.41 4.16 8.86
CA LEU A 89 0.20 4.15 8.05
C LEU A 89 -0.03 5.52 7.44
N ASN A 90 -0.12 5.56 6.13
CA ASN A 90 -0.38 6.79 5.39
C ASN A 90 -1.88 7.13 5.42
N TRP A 91 -2.22 8.28 4.87
CA TRP A 91 -3.60 8.78 4.77
C TRP A 91 -4.47 7.84 3.95
N ASP A 92 -5.78 8.00 4.09
CA ASP A 92 -6.77 7.21 3.38
C ASP A 92 -6.59 7.30 1.86
N VAL A 93 -6.48 6.13 1.24
CA VAL A 93 -6.55 5.97 -0.22
C VAL A 93 -7.89 5.29 -0.53
N ALA A 94 -8.77 5.96 -1.27
CA ALA A 94 -10.02 5.36 -1.72
C ALA A 94 -9.72 4.14 -2.61
N ILE A 95 -10.41 3.03 -2.35
CA ILE A 95 -10.39 1.81 -3.17
C ILE A 95 -11.80 1.35 -3.56
N SER A 96 -12.79 2.22 -3.37
CA SER A 96 -14.15 2.13 -3.89
C SER A 96 -14.74 3.52 -4.12
N PRO A 97 -15.81 3.66 -4.90
CA PRO A 97 -16.59 4.90 -4.93
C PRO A 97 -17.31 5.14 -3.61
N VAL A 98 -17.72 6.39 -3.36
CA VAL A 98 -18.60 6.72 -2.24
C VAL A 98 -20.01 6.23 -2.55
N LEU A 99 -20.58 5.48 -1.60
CA LEU A 99 -21.95 4.96 -1.67
C LEU A 99 -22.84 5.69 -0.64
N SER A 100 -24.04 6.09 -1.04
CA SER A 100 -25.06 6.61 -0.13
C SER A 100 -25.98 5.47 0.32
N SER A 101 -26.22 5.37 1.61
CA SER A 101 -27.13 4.39 2.22
C SER A 101 -28.41 5.04 2.78
N ILE A 102 -28.83 6.18 2.24
CA ILE A 102 -30.04 6.87 2.68
C ILE A 102 -31.28 6.06 2.29
N GLY A 103 -32.06 5.66 3.30
CA GLY A 103 -33.26 4.86 3.14
C GLY A 103 -33.07 3.36 3.36
N GLY A 104 -31.94 2.95 3.91
CA GLY A 104 -31.60 1.59 4.27
C GLY A 104 -30.10 1.32 4.20
N SER A 105 -29.62 0.29 4.91
CA SER A 105 -28.22 -0.10 4.84
C SER A 105 -27.85 -0.60 3.45
N ALA A 106 -26.63 -0.28 3.01
CA ALA A 106 -26.09 -0.70 1.70
C ALA A 106 -24.72 -1.35 1.88
N THR A 107 -24.30 -2.18 0.93
CA THR A 107 -22.96 -2.80 0.94
C THR A 107 -22.08 -2.17 -0.11
N VAL A 108 -20.90 -1.72 0.29
CA VAL A 108 -19.84 -1.23 -0.59
C VAL A 108 -18.68 -2.23 -0.60
N SER A 109 -18.10 -2.48 -1.75
CA SER A 109 -16.94 -3.38 -1.91
C SER A 109 -15.81 -2.71 -2.67
N VAL A 110 -14.61 -3.30 -2.61
CA VAL A 110 -13.47 -2.82 -3.39
C VAL A 110 -13.81 -2.81 -4.88
N ALA A 111 -13.49 -1.71 -5.53
CA ALA A 111 -13.72 -1.52 -6.96
C ALA A 111 -12.41 -1.55 -7.76
N ASN A 112 -12.53 -1.75 -9.07
CA ASN A 112 -11.43 -1.82 -10.00
C ASN A 112 -10.87 -0.43 -10.35
N GLY A 113 -9.55 -0.34 -10.56
CA GLY A 113 -8.90 0.82 -11.18
C GLY A 113 -8.33 1.87 -10.22
N TYR A 114 -8.40 1.65 -8.91
CA TYR A 114 -7.69 2.50 -7.96
C TYR A 114 -6.22 2.08 -7.89
N SER A 115 -5.31 3.05 -7.91
CA SER A 115 -3.87 2.76 -7.99
C SER A 115 -3.05 3.54 -6.97
N ILE A 116 -1.95 2.93 -6.53
CA ILE A 116 -0.90 3.54 -5.73
C ILE A 116 0.46 3.10 -6.30
N ALA A 117 1.47 3.97 -6.23
CA ALA A 117 2.79 3.69 -6.77
C ALA A 117 3.88 4.16 -5.79
N ASN A 118 5.06 3.53 -5.88
CA ASN A 118 6.26 4.10 -5.28
C ASN A 118 6.56 5.46 -5.92
N SER A 119 6.98 6.41 -5.11
CA SER A 119 7.19 7.78 -5.58
C SER A 119 8.41 8.44 -4.95
N VAL A 120 8.99 9.38 -5.70
CA VAL A 120 10.02 10.30 -5.23
C VAL A 120 9.56 11.73 -5.47
N SER A 121 9.66 12.54 -4.44
CA SER A 121 9.49 13.99 -4.51
C SER A 121 10.84 14.66 -4.24
N VAL A 122 11.21 15.64 -5.05
CA VAL A 122 12.45 16.41 -4.92
C VAL A 122 12.14 17.91 -4.92
N THR A 123 12.93 18.67 -4.19
CA THR A 123 12.77 20.14 -4.11
C THR A 123 13.18 20.84 -5.40
N SER A 124 14.16 20.28 -6.11
CA SER A 124 14.64 20.81 -7.39
C SER A 124 15.46 19.75 -8.14
N GLY A 125 15.39 19.74 -9.45
CA GLY A 125 16.23 18.87 -10.28
C GLY A 125 15.46 17.86 -11.14
N VAL A 126 16.20 16.96 -11.78
CA VAL A 126 15.65 15.96 -12.70
C VAL A 126 15.28 14.69 -11.92
N THR A 127 14.01 14.47 -11.73
CA THR A 127 13.46 13.34 -10.95
C THR A 127 13.99 11.97 -11.42
N ALA A 128 14.05 11.73 -12.74
CA ALA A 128 14.49 10.45 -13.29
C ALA A 128 15.94 10.04 -12.92
N THR A 129 16.87 11.02 -12.86
CA THR A 129 18.24 10.75 -12.41
C THR A 129 18.27 10.42 -10.93
N ILE A 130 17.47 11.12 -10.14
CA ILE A 130 17.35 10.93 -8.69
C ILE A 130 16.72 9.57 -8.37
N GLU A 131 15.66 9.19 -9.07
CA GLU A 131 15.04 7.86 -8.95
C GLU A 131 16.03 6.73 -9.21
N SER A 132 16.89 6.86 -10.22
CA SER A 132 17.93 5.87 -10.51
C SER A 132 18.94 5.74 -9.38
N VAL A 133 19.43 6.85 -8.84
CA VAL A 133 20.40 6.87 -7.73
C VAL A 133 19.79 6.32 -6.45
N LEU A 134 18.57 6.75 -6.11
CA LEU A 134 17.86 6.29 -4.93
C LEU A 134 17.43 4.83 -5.07
N GLY A 135 17.02 4.40 -6.26
CA GLY A 135 16.64 3.02 -6.54
C GLY A 135 17.75 2.04 -6.20
N VAL A 136 18.98 2.37 -6.57
CA VAL A 136 20.18 1.58 -6.21
C VAL A 136 20.49 1.68 -4.71
N SER A 137 20.53 2.90 -4.18
CA SER A 137 20.96 3.16 -2.79
C SER A 137 19.97 2.60 -1.74
N LEU A 138 18.68 2.62 -2.03
CA LEU A 138 17.62 2.17 -1.12
C LEU A 138 17.08 0.78 -1.49
N SER A 139 17.57 0.18 -2.58
CA SER A 139 17.08 -1.11 -3.13
C SER A 139 15.58 -1.08 -3.43
N VAL A 140 15.12 -0.03 -4.11
CA VAL A 140 13.71 0.24 -4.41
C VAL A 140 13.49 0.41 -5.91
N SER A 141 12.35 -0.08 -6.42
CA SER A 141 11.89 0.20 -7.78
C SER A 141 10.78 1.25 -7.76
N TYR A 142 11.01 2.39 -8.40
CA TYR A 142 10.02 3.47 -8.51
C TYR A 142 9.05 3.28 -9.70
N SER A 143 9.24 2.24 -10.50
CA SER A 143 8.28 1.86 -11.54
C SER A 143 7.15 0.96 -11.02
N GLU A 144 7.21 0.52 -9.76
CA GLU A 144 6.19 -0.33 -9.18
C GLU A 144 4.90 0.43 -8.92
N THR A 145 3.80 -0.13 -9.40
CA THR A 145 2.45 0.39 -9.24
C THR A 145 1.51 -0.77 -8.92
N TRP A 146 0.63 -0.56 -7.95
CA TRP A 146 -0.42 -1.51 -7.60
C TRP A 146 -1.77 -0.93 -8.02
N THR A 147 -2.60 -1.76 -8.62
CA THR A 147 -3.95 -1.36 -9.05
C THR A 147 -4.94 -2.38 -8.52
N THR A 148 -6.02 -1.90 -7.90
CA THR A 148 -7.07 -2.76 -7.40
C THR A 148 -7.77 -3.48 -8.55
N THR A 149 -8.08 -4.75 -8.32
CA THR A 149 -9.03 -5.52 -9.12
C THR A 149 -10.36 -5.59 -8.37
N GLU A 150 -11.46 -5.68 -9.09
CA GLU A 150 -12.77 -5.84 -8.47
C GLU A 150 -12.81 -7.12 -7.64
N THR A 151 -13.20 -6.99 -6.38
CA THR A 151 -13.38 -8.13 -5.49
C THR A 151 -14.65 -7.98 -4.68
N GLN A 152 -15.56 -8.93 -4.86
CA GLN A 152 -16.80 -9.03 -4.08
C GLN A 152 -16.59 -9.66 -2.70
N THR A 153 -15.38 -10.16 -2.42
CA THR A 153 -15.06 -10.82 -1.16
C THR A 153 -14.85 -9.85 0.01
N LEU A 154 -14.62 -8.56 -0.27
CA LEU A 154 -14.42 -7.49 0.71
C LEU A 154 -15.60 -6.51 0.66
N GLY A 155 -16.74 -6.92 1.20
CA GLY A 155 -17.92 -6.08 1.28
C GLY A 155 -18.16 -5.54 2.69
N PHE A 156 -18.27 -4.21 2.82
CA PHE A 156 -18.57 -3.52 4.08
C PHE A 156 -19.99 -2.98 4.06
N THR A 157 -20.70 -3.13 5.17
CA THR A 157 -22.04 -2.56 5.31
C THR A 157 -21.97 -1.10 5.75
N VAL A 158 -22.44 -0.20 4.91
CA VAL A 158 -22.64 1.22 5.24
C VAL A 158 -23.93 1.35 6.03
N PRO A 159 -23.92 1.93 7.25
CA PRO A 159 -25.13 2.13 8.06
C PRO A 159 -26.13 3.04 7.36
N ASP A 160 -27.42 2.84 7.66
CA ASP A 160 -28.47 3.69 7.13
C ASP A 160 -28.27 5.18 7.47
N GLY A 161 -28.58 6.05 6.53
CA GLY A 161 -28.44 7.50 6.67
C GLY A 161 -27.02 8.03 6.51
N GLN A 162 -26.07 7.22 6.03
CA GLN A 162 -24.67 7.61 5.87
C GLN A 162 -24.16 7.46 4.44
N TYR A 163 -23.06 8.13 4.18
CA TYR A 163 -22.21 7.94 3.01
C TYR A 163 -20.99 7.11 3.44
N GLY A 164 -20.56 6.15 2.63
CA GLY A 164 -19.42 5.30 2.98
C GLY A 164 -18.67 4.83 1.75
N LEU A 165 -17.40 4.55 1.94
CA LEU A 165 -16.51 3.99 0.94
C LEU A 165 -15.48 3.08 1.60
N VAL A 166 -14.91 2.15 0.83
CA VAL A 166 -13.78 1.35 1.28
C VAL A 166 -12.51 2.15 1.07
N VAL A 167 -11.72 2.29 2.11
CA VAL A 167 -10.40 2.93 2.07
C VAL A 167 -9.30 1.96 2.46
N SER A 168 -8.13 2.16 1.89
CA SER A 168 -6.87 1.57 2.32
C SER A 168 -6.05 2.63 3.02
N GLN A 169 -5.45 2.27 4.16
CA GLN A 169 -4.40 3.02 4.84
C GLN A 169 -3.10 2.25 4.62
N PRO A 170 -2.37 2.56 3.54
CA PRO A 170 -1.19 1.80 3.18
C PRO A 170 -0.06 2.05 4.19
N ASN A 171 0.67 0.97 4.54
CA ASN A 171 1.92 1.09 5.28
C ASN A 171 2.99 1.60 4.32
N VAL A 172 3.44 2.84 4.53
CA VAL A 172 4.49 3.49 3.74
C VAL A 172 5.81 3.45 4.49
N ARG A 173 6.88 3.09 3.78
CA ARG A 173 8.24 3.42 4.21
C ARG A 173 8.62 4.74 3.58
N ARG A 174 8.77 5.78 4.39
CA ARG A 174 9.20 7.12 3.98
C ARG A 174 10.65 7.32 4.34
N VAL A 175 11.46 7.53 3.31
CA VAL A 175 12.87 7.90 3.46
C VAL A 175 13.03 9.35 3.04
N THR A 176 13.55 10.18 3.94
CA THR A 176 13.90 11.56 3.60
C THR A 176 15.40 11.76 3.69
N GLY A 177 15.92 12.66 2.87
CA GLY A 177 17.36 12.91 2.87
C GLY A 177 17.79 13.95 1.86
N ASN A 178 19.09 13.92 1.61
CA ASN A 178 19.75 14.80 0.68
C ASN A 178 20.51 13.99 -0.37
N ILE A 179 20.50 14.48 -1.59
CA ILE A 179 21.43 14.07 -2.62
C ILE A 179 22.49 15.18 -2.72
N LEU A 180 23.73 14.79 -2.47
CA LEU A 180 24.89 15.65 -2.60
C LEU A 180 25.54 15.35 -3.95
N SER A 181 25.64 16.33 -4.84
CA SER A 181 26.23 16.16 -6.17
C SER A 181 27.26 17.25 -6.47
N GLY A 182 28.28 16.89 -7.22
CA GLY A 182 29.37 17.77 -7.59
C GLY A 182 30.63 17.56 -6.77
N CYS A 183 31.45 18.61 -6.63
CA CYS A 183 32.70 18.52 -5.91
C CYS A 183 32.52 18.31 -4.41
N THR A 184 33.26 17.37 -3.82
CA THR A 184 33.21 17.01 -2.40
C THR A 184 33.45 18.16 -1.42
N ASN A 185 34.11 19.23 -1.85
CA ASN A 185 34.42 20.41 -1.03
C ASN A 185 33.30 21.49 -1.10
N SER A 186 32.39 21.41 -2.07
CA SER A 186 31.26 22.32 -2.25
C SER A 186 30.11 21.62 -3.01
N PRO A 187 29.49 20.57 -2.45
CA PRO A 187 28.45 19.82 -3.11
C PRO A 187 27.16 20.65 -3.24
N SER A 188 26.46 20.47 -4.37
CA SER A 188 25.08 20.88 -4.51
C SER A 188 24.21 19.94 -3.70
N LYS A 189 23.24 20.48 -2.96
CA LYS A 189 22.34 19.72 -2.09
C LYS A 189 20.92 19.77 -2.64
N THR A 190 20.32 18.61 -2.87
CA THR A 190 18.92 18.46 -3.27
C THR A 190 18.18 17.60 -2.24
N GLU A 191 17.14 18.12 -1.64
CA GLU A 191 16.32 17.37 -0.69
C GLU A 191 15.36 16.44 -1.44
N PHE A 192 15.16 15.23 -0.89
CA PHE A 192 14.22 14.25 -1.42
C PHE A 192 13.34 13.65 -0.34
N THR A 193 12.16 13.21 -0.76
CA THR A 193 11.28 12.31 -0.01
C THR A 193 10.93 11.13 -0.89
N SER A 194 11.16 9.93 -0.42
CA SER A 194 10.87 8.68 -1.10
C SER A 194 9.79 7.92 -0.33
N ASP A 195 8.67 7.65 -0.95
CA ASP A 195 7.58 6.83 -0.41
C ASP A 195 7.54 5.49 -1.15
N THR A 196 7.65 4.40 -0.40
CA THR A 196 7.65 3.06 -0.96
C THR A 196 6.71 2.13 -0.20
N TYR A 197 6.13 1.18 -0.94
CA TYR A 197 5.13 0.25 -0.45
C TYR A 197 5.58 -1.18 -0.66
N THR A 198 5.02 -2.11 0.08
CA THR A 198 5.26 -3.54 -0.06
C THR A 198 3.99 -4.21 -0.57
N SER A 199 4.14 -5.11 -1.56
CA SER A 199 3.04 -5.91 -2.09
C SER A 199 2.41 -6.78 -1.02
N GLN A 200 1.09 -6.90 -1.06
CA GLN A 200 0.31 -7.78 -0.21
C GLN A 200 -0.91 -8.29 -0.97
N SER A 201 -1.31 -9.53 -0.69
CA SER A 201 -2.53 -10.11 -1.23
C SER A 201 -3.53 -10.44 -0.12
N TYR A 202 -4.81 -10.19 -0.38
CA TYR A 202 -5.92 -10.61 0.45
C TYR A 202 -6.97 -11.30 -0.43
N GLY A 203 -7.10 -12.62 -0.30
CA GLY A 203 -7.90 -13.40 -1.24
C GLY A 203 -7.40 -13.20 -2.67
N ASN A 204 -8.28 -12.69 -3.52
CA ASN A 204 -7.95 -12.33 -4.91
C ASN A 204 -7.63 -10.84 -5.12
N LEU A 205 -7.61 -10.02 -4.06
CA LEU A 205 -7.13 -8.65 -4.12
C LEU A 205 -5.60 -8.63 -3.98
N ALA A 206 -4.90 -8.22 -5.03
CA ALA A 206 -3.48 -7.85 -4.97
C ALA A 206 -3.40 -6.34 -4.69
N TRP A 207 -2.76 -5.95 -3.58
CA TRP A 207 -2.66 -4.56 -3.15
C TRP A 207 -1.33 -4.32 -2.40
N VAL A 208 -1.27 -3.26 -1.64
CA VAL A 208 -0.15 -2.95 -0.75
C VAL A 208 -0.48 -3.31 0.70
N LYS A 209 0.55 -3.63 1.47
CA LYS A 209 0.45 -3.85 2.91
C LYS A 209 -0.16 -2.64 3.60
N GLY A 210 -1.07 -2.88 4.54
CA GLY A 210 -1.74 -1.82 5.27
C GLY A 210 -3.04 -2.28 5.91
N VAL A 211 -3.96 -1.35 6.08
CA VAL A 211 -5.28 -1.57 6.68
C VAL A 211 -6.35 -1.25 5.68
N ILE A 212 -7.35 -2.11 5.55
CA ILE A 212 -8.53 -1.88 4.75
C ILE A 212 -9.71 -1.75 5.69
N ARG A 213 -10.48 -0.67 5.54
CA ARG A 213 -11.64 -0.38 6.40
C ARG A 213 -12.72 0.39 5.65
N LEU A 214 -13.90 0.43 6.25
CA LEU A 214 -14.94 1.37 5.85
C LEU A 214 -14.62 2.76 6.41
N CYS A 215 -14.67 3.78 5.57
CA CYS A 215 -14.73 5.18 5.97
C CYS A 215 -16.14 5.70 5.70
N ASN A 216 -16.83 6.23 6.72
CA ASN A 216 -18.23 6.64 6.61
C ASN A 216 -18.50 7.94 7.37
N SER A 217 -19.51 8.68 6.90
CA SER A 217 -19.92 9.96 7.48
C SER A 217 -21.41 10.21 7.21
N THR A 218 -22.03 10.99 8.05
CA THR A 218 -23.38 11.51 7.81
C THR A 218 -23.37 12.70 6.83
N THR A 219 -22.22 13.24 6.47
CA THR A 219 -22.04 14.36 5.55
C THR A 219 -21.33 13.93 4.27
N TYR A 220 -21.66 14.61 3.17
CA TYR A 220 -20.97 14.47 1.88
C TYR A 220 -20.39 15.85 1.47
N PRO A 221 -19.17 15.95 0.99
CA PRO A 221 -18.13 14.90 0.83
C PRO A 221 -17.75 14.21 2.13
N VAL A 222 -17.31 12.94 2.06
CA VAL A 222 -16.91 12.15 3.21
C VAL A 222 -15.52 12.62 3.68
N PRO A 223 -15.35 13.13 4.91
CA PRO A 223 -14.02 13.46 5.41
C PRO A 223 -13.12 12.23 5.46
N TYR A 224 -11.80 12.40 5.30
CA TYR A 224 -10.86 11.30 5.54
C TYR A 224 -11.02 10.76 6.95
N CYS A 225 -11.02 9.44 7.10
CA CYS A 225 -10.98 8.81 8.41
C CYS A 225 -9.61 8.99 9.07
N ILE A 226 -8.53 9.00 8.27
CA ILE A 226 -7.17 9.34 8.72
C ILE A 226 -6.55 10.29 7.70
N GLY A 227 -6.00 11.41 8.21
CA GLY A 227 -5.41 12.46 7.41
C GLY A 227 -6.32 13.68 7.24
N ASN A 228 -5.91 14.58 6.35
CA ASN A 228 -6.65 15.81 6.05
C ASN A 228 -7.10 15.79 4.58
N GLY A 229 -8.40 15.81 4.35
CA GLY A 229 -9.00 15.80 3.03
C GLY A 229 -10.42 15.28 3.04
N GLU A 230 -10.96 15.04 1.84
CA GLU A 230 -12.30 14.51 1.65
C GLU A 230 -12.36 13.56 0.45
N HIS A 231 -13.25 12.59 0.52
CA HIS A 231 -13.58 11.66 -0.56
C HIS A 231 -14.86 12.15 -1.27
N ARG A 232 -14.87 12.08 -2.61
CA ARG A 232 -15.98 12.50 -3.47
C ARG A 232 -16.44 11.41 -4.40
#